data_9f72ad832da615818db0324ae1de1b7f
#
_entry.id   9f72ad832da615818db0324ae1de1b7f
#
_cell.length_a   1.000
_cell.length_b   1.000
_cell.length_c   1.000
_cell.angle_alpha   90.00
_cell.angle_beta   90.00
_cell.angle_gamma   90.00
#
_symmetry.space_group_name_H-M   'P 1'
#
loop_
_entity.id
_entity.type
_entity.pdbx_description
1 polymer ?
#
loop_
_entity_poly.entity_id
_entity_poly.type
_entity_poly.pdbx_seq_one_letter_code
_entity_poly.pdbx_strand_id
1 'polypeptide(L)'
;ALNQARVEETGLNIPKIEEVTKIDGKWAIISTFIEGKTLAELMAEHPEKEDEYLNLFVDIQVKILSQKAPLLNKLKDKMKRKISETDLDATTRYELETRLNGMPNHTKVCHGDFNPSNIIIDESGTPYVIDWSHATQGNGSADAARTYLLFRLNHQEELAEKYMKLYCTKTDTARQYVDR
;
A
#
# COMPACT_ATOMS: atom_id res chain seq x y z
N ALA A 1 14.45 -5.40 0.00
CA ALA A 1 14.70 -6.69 -0.64
C ALA A 1 13.68 -7.75 -0.22
N LEU A 2 13.67 -8.16 1.05
CA LEU A 2 12.91 -9.34 1.50
C LEU A 2 11.40 -9.27 1.23
N ASN A 3 10.75 -8.15 1.49
CA ASN A 3 9.32 -8.00 1.23
C ASN A 3 9.01 -8.04 -0.27
N GLN A 4 9.82 -7.40 -1.11
CA GLN A 4 9.67 -7.43 -2.56
C GLN A 4 9.80 -8.87 -3.08
N ALA A 5 10.84 -9.59 -2.68
CA ALA A 5 11.02 -10.99 -3.06
C ALA A 5 9.82 -11.89 -2.70
N ARG A 6 9.22 -11.65 -1.52
CA ARG A 6 8.02 -12.38 -1.07
C ARG A 6 6.76 -12.06 -1.89
N VAL A 7 6.69 -10.86 -2.47
CA VAL A 7 5.57 -10.42 -3.31
C VAL A 7 5.78 -10.84 -4.77
N GLU A 8 7.00 -11.02 -5.25
CA GLU A 8 7.28 -11.50 -6.61
C GLU A 8 6.56 -12.80 -6.96
N GLU A 9 6.40 -13.69 -5.98
CA GLU A 9 5.71 -14.97 -6.17
C GLU A 9 4.19 -14.84 -6.41
N THR A 10 3.62 -13.64 -6.20
CA THR A 10 2.16 -13.42 -6.36
C THR A 10 1.73 -13.24 -7.81
N GLY A 11 2.66 -13.02 -8.74
CA GLY A 11 2.36 -12.73 -10.15
C GLY A 11 1.86 -11.30 -10.39
N LEU A 12 1.98 -10.39 -9.42
CA LEU A 12 1.79 -8.96 -9.62
C LEU A 12 2.91 -8.40 -10.52
N ASN A 13 2.59 -7.36 -11.30
CA ASN A 13 3.61 -6.63 -12.04
C ASN A 13 4.43 -5.77 -11.09
N ILE A 14 5.62 -6.22 -10.77
CA ILE A 14 6.58 -5.53 -9.91
C ILE A 14 7.98 -5.65 -10.51
N PRO A 15 8.90 -4.72 -10.21
CA PRO A 15 10.29 -4.89 -10.61
C PRO A 15 10.88 -6.15 -9.98
N LYS A 16 11.51 -7.01 -10.80
CA LYS A 16 12.16 -8.24 -10.31
C LYS A 16 13.47 -7.90 -9.62
N ILE A 17 13.76 -8.56 -8.51
CA ILE A 17 15.06 -8.47 -7.85
C ILE A 17 16.06 -9.30 -8.67
N GLU A 18 17.12 -8.64 -9.13
CA GLU A 18 18.22 -9.27 -9.87
C GLU A 18 19.37 -9.62 -8.92
N GLU A 19 19.68 -8.72 -7.98
CA GLU A 19 20.78 -8.92 -7.04
C GLU A 19 20.53 -8.17 -5.73
N VAL A 20 21.03 -8.74 -4.63
CA VAL A 20 21.15 -8.05 -3.34
C VAL A 20 22.64 -8.03 -2.97
N THR A 21 23.23 -6.87 -2.93
CA THR A 21 24.68 -6.68 -2.77
C THR A 21 25.01 -5.56 -1.78
N LYS A 22 26.30 -5.30 -1.58
CA LYS A 22 26.79 -4.14 -0.81
C LYS A 22 27.53 -3.19 -1.71
N ILE A 23 27.14 -1.92 -1.69
CA ILE A 23 27.81 -0.80 -2.37
C ILE A 23 28.21 0.19 -1.29
N ASP A 24 29.50 0.54 -1.21
CA ASP A 24 30.06 1.45 -0.20
C ASP A 24 29.66 1.10 1.24
N GLY A 25 29.64 -0.21 1.57
CA GLY A 25 29.30 -0.72 2.90
C GLY A 25 27.80 -0.74 3.22
N LYS A 26 26.94 -0.24 2.35
CA LYS A 26 25.47 -0.24 2.49
C LYS A 26 24.83 -1.35 1.68
N TRP A 27 23.76 -1.95 2.21
CA TRP A 27 22.96 -2.90 1.44
C TRP A 27 22.23 -2.20 0.28
N ALA A 28 22.37 -2.75 -0.91
CA ALA A 28 21.73 -2.30 -2.12
C ALA A 28 20.89 -3.43 -2.74
N ILE A 29 19.82 -3.07 -3.42
CA ILE A 29 18.98 -3.97 -4.21
C ILE A 29 19.09 -3.51 -5.65
N ILE A 30 19.47 -4.43 -6.52
CA ILE A 30 19.42 -4.23 -7.95
C ILE A 30 18.16 -4.92 -8.44
N SER A 31 17.32 -4.20 -9.17
CA SER A 31 16.08 -4.71 -9.74
C SER A 31 15.90 -4.25 -11.17
N THR A 32 15.04 -4.93 -11.92
CA THR A 32 14.68 -4.49 -13.28
C THR A 32 14.22 -3.04 -13.25
N PHE A 33 14.69 -2.24 -14.20
CA PHE A 33 14.19 -0.88 -14.40
C PHE A 33 12.89 -0.92 -15.19
N ILE A 34 11.89 -0.17 -14.74
CA ILE A 34 10.62 0.00 -15.46
C ILE A 34 10.62 1.37 -16.09
N GLU A 35 10.65 1.40 -17.42
CA GLU A 35 10.55 2.63 -18.19
C GLU A 35 9.09 3.06 -18.28
N GLY A 36 8.79 4.31 -17.91
CA GLY A 36 7.43 4.85 -17.89
C GLY A 36 7.29 6.06 -16.98
N LYS A 37 6.04 6.50 -16.79
CA LYS A 37 5.69 7.59 -15.88
C LYS A 37 4.95 7.05 -14.66
N THR A 38 5.13 7.72 -13.54
CA THR A 38 4.30 7.41 -12.36
C THR A 38 2.85 7.81 -12.62
N LEU A 39 1.94 7.11 -11.98
CA LEU A 39 0.51 7.46 -12.04
C LEU A 39 0.27 8.87 -11.49
N ALA A 40 1.05 9.31 -10.50
CA ALA A 40 1.01 10.67 -9.97
C ALA A 40 1.38 11.72 -11.04
N GLU A 41 2.41 11.48 -11.83
CA GLU A 41 2.79 12.35 -12.94
C GLU A 41 1.69 12.40 -14.00
N LEU A 42 1.13 11.25 -14.38
CA LEU A 42 0.03 11.20 -15.35
C LEU A 42 -1.24 11.93 -14.86
N MET A 43 -1.59 11.81 -13.57
CA MET A 43 -2.70 12.56 -12.97
C MET A 43 -2.45 14.07 -12.99
N ALA A 44 -1.21 14.51 -12.77
CA ALA A 44 -0.84 15.92 -12.82
C ALA A 44 -0.82 16.48 -14.26
N GLU A 45 -0.38 15.70 -15.23
CA GLU A 45 -0.33 16.09 -16.65
C GLU A 45 -1.72 16.10 -17.30
N HIS A 46 -2.63 15.24 -16.83
CA HIS A 46 -3.95 15.01 -17.39
C HIS A 46 -5.06 15.07 -16.33
N PRO A 47 -5.29 16.25 -15.73
CA PRO A 47 -6.31 16.40 -14.67
C PRO A 47 -7.72 16.09 -15.16
N GLU A 48 -7.99 16.22 -16.47
CA GLU A 48 -9.26 15.84 -17.09
C GLU A 48 -9.55 14.34 -17.03
N LYS A 49 -8.52 13.51 -16.75
CA LYS A 49 -8.61 12.05 -16.61
C LYS A 49 -8.53 11.57 -15.17
N GLU A 50 -8.68 12.46 -14.19
CA GLU A 50 -8.55 12.12 -12.76
C GLU A 50 -9.39 10.91 -12.37
N ASP A 51 -10.66 10.86 -12.80
CA ASP A 51 -11.56 9.76 -12.47
C ASP A 51 -11.14 8.44 -13.12
N GLU A 52 -10.60 8.47 -14.36
CA GLU A 52 -10.04 7.30 -15.04
C GLU A 52 -8.83 6.74 -14.29
N TYR A 53 -7.87 7.61 -13.95
CA TYR A 53 -6.68 7.22 -13.21
C TYR A 53 -7.00 6.76 -11.79
N LEU A 54 -7.97 7.37 -11.13
CA LEU A 54 -8.41 6.95 -9.80
C LEU A 54 -9.08 5.57 -9.86
N ASN A 55 -9.85 5.27 -10.91
CA ASN A 55 -10.41 3.95 -11.14
C ASN A 55 -9.31 2.90 -11.32
N LEU A 56 -8.30 3.17 -12.17
CA LEU A 56 -7.14 2.31 -12.36
C LEU A 56 -6.38 2.08 -11.05
N PHE A 57 -6.14 3.14 -10.28
CA PHE A 57 -5.48 3.10 -8.98
C PHE A 57 -6.17 2.12 -8.03
N VAL A 58 -7.50 2.24 -7.87
CA VAL A 58 -8.27 1.35 -6.99
C VAL A 58 -8.30 -0.08 -7.53
N ASP A 59 -8.38 -0.29 -8.85
CA ASP A 59 -8.33 -1.64 -9.44
C ASP A 59 -7.01 -2.35 -9.16
N ILE A 60 -5.89 -1.63 -9.23
CA ILE A 60 -4.58 -2.14 -8.84
C ILE A 60 -4.56 -2.53 -7.36
N GLN A 61 -5.10 -1.69 -6.48
CA GLN A 61 -5.18 -2.00 -5.05
C GLN A 61 -6.03 -3.25 -4.79
N VAL A 62 -7.19 -3.37 -5.42
CA VAL A 62 -8.05 -4.56 -5.32
C VAL A 62 -7.30 -5.81 -5.77
N LYS A 63 -6.55 -5.72 -6.87
CA LYS A 63 -5.71 -6.82 -7.36
C LYS A 63 -4.62 -7.22 -6.34
N ILE A 64 -3.96 -6.24 -5.70
CA ILE A 64 -2.99 -6.50 -4.63
C ILE A 64 -3.66 -7.20 -3.45
N LEU A 65 -4.79 -6.66 -2.97
CA LEU A 65 -5.53 -7.20 -1.83
C LEU A 65 -6.12 -8.61 -2.08
N SER A 66 -6.26 -9.02 -3.33
CA SER A 66 -6.70 -10.37 -3.70
C SER A 66 -5.58 -11.42 -3.58
N GLN A 67 -4.32 -10.99 -3.47
CA GLN A 67 -3.18 -11.87 -3.39
C GLN A 67 -2.96 -12.41 -1.98
N LYS A 68 -2.17 -13.48 -1.90
CA LYS A 68 -1.68 -14.07 -0.66
C LYS A 68 -0.17 -14.23 -0.73
N ALA A 69 0.52 -13.75 0.30
CA ALA A 69 1.96 -13.89 0.46
C ALA A 69 2.25 -14.27 1.93
N PRO A 70 2.12 -15.56 2.29
CA PRO A 70 2.15 -16.01 3.67
C PRO A 70 3.48 -15.78 4.39
N LEU A 71 4.55 -15.53 3.65
CA LEU A 71 5.86 -15.19 4.20
C LEU A 71 6.00 -13.73 4.61
N LEU A 72 5.06 -12.85 4.22
CA LEU A 72 5.04 -11.46 4.70
C LEU A 72 4.79 -11.39 6.20
N ASN A 73 5.38 -10.41 6.85
CA ASN A 73 5.12 -10.11 8.26
C ASN A 73 3.64 -9.74 8.44
N LYS A 74 3.07 -10.12 9.59
CA LYS A 74 1.69 -9.76 9.91
C LYS A 74 1.56 -8.27 10.21
N LEU A 75 0.56 -7.62 9.62
CA LEU A 75 0.27 -6.20 9.84
C LEU A 75 0.02 -5.90 11.32
N LYS A 76 -0.74 -6.73 12.03
CA LYS A 76 -0.99 -6.56 13.47
C LYS A 76 0.30 -6.54 14.30
N ASP A 77 1.25 -7.42 14.01
CA ASP A 77 2.52 -7.46 14.75
C ASP A 77 3.35 -6.19 14.48
N LYS A 78 3.33 -5.71 13.22
CA LYS A 78 3.95 -4.43 12.86
C LYS A 78 3.29 -3.27 13.61
N MET A 79 1.95 -3.22 13.67
CA MET A 79 1.20 -2.18 14.37
C MET A 79 1.47 -2.20 15.88
N LYS A 80 1.44 -3.39 16.52
CA LYS A 80 1.78 -3.54 17.94
C LYS A 80 3.16 -2.98 18.26
N ARG A 81 4.16 -3.37 17.47
CA ARG A 81 5.50 -2.83 17.64
C ARG A 81 5.52 -1.32 17.50
N LYS A 82 4.84 -0.77 16.49
CA LYS A 82 4.77 0.69 16.30
C LYS A 82 4.11 1.41 17.47
N ILE A 83 3.02 0.87 18.04
CA ILE A 83 2.38 1.42 19.24
C ILE A 83 3.36 1.40 20.42
N SER A 84 4.11 0.30 20.64
CA SER A 84 5.06 0.20 21.74
C SER A 84 6.28 1.13 21.61
N GLU A 85 6.63 1.54 20.39
CA GLU A 85 7.74 2.45 20.08
C GLU A 85 7.34 3.94 20.17
N THR A 86 6.06 4.27 20.45
CA THR A 86 5.60 5.67 20.55
C THR A 86 5.87 6.27 21.92
N ASP A 87 6.00 7.61 21.97
CA ASP A 87 6.09 8.40 23.20
C ASP A 87 4.72 8.68 23.86
N LEU A 88 3.67 7.99 23.43
CA LEU A 88 2.35 8.10 24.04
C LEU A 88 2.36 7.56 25.48
N ASP A 89 1.48 8.08 26.32
CA ASP A 89 1.30 7.57 27.68
C ASP A 89 0.84 6.11 27.71
N ALA A 90 1.03 5.44 28.85
CA ALA A 90 0.75 4.01 28.98
C ALA A 90 -0.73 3.67 28.78
N THR A 91 -1.64 4.55 29.19
CA THR A 91 -3.10 4.35 29.04
C THR A 91 -3.48 4.37 27.57
N THR A 92 -3.04 5.39 26.84
CA THR A 92 -3.29 5.51 25.39
C THR A 92 -2.73 4.34 24.62
N ARG A 93 -1.49 3.89 24.93
CA ARG A 93 -0.89 2.70 24.28
C ARG A 93 -1.72 1.44 24.56
N TYR A 94 -2.15 1.24 25.79
CA TYR A 94 -3.00 0.10 26.17
C TYR A 94 -4.35 0.11 25.45
N GLU A 95 -4.99 1.26 25.31
CA GLU A 95 -6.24 1.41 24.58
C GLU A 95 -6.07 1.07 23.09
N LEU A 96 -5.00 1.59 22.45
CA LEU A 96 -4.69 1.28 21.06
C LEU A 96 -4.40 -0.20 20.84
N GLU A 97 -3.63 -0.84 21.72
CA GLU A 97 -3.35 -2.28 21.65
C GLU A 97 -4.61 -3.11 21.87
N THR A 98 -5.46 -2.72 22.80
CA THR A 98 -6.75 -3.40 23.08
C THR A 98 -7.66 -3.33 21.85
N ARG A 99 -7.78 -2.14 21.24
CA ARG A 99 -8.54 -1.94 19.99
C ARG A 99 -7.97 -2.81 18.86
N LEU A 100 -6.66 -2.79 18.66
CA LEU A 100 -5.98 -3.59 17.63
C LEU A 100 -6.18 -5.10 17.85
N ASN A 101 -6.11 -5.57 19.10
CA ASN A 101 -6.32 -6.99 19.42
C ASN A 101 -7.75 -7.44 19.13
N GLY A 102 -8.74 -6.58 19.34
CA GLY A 102 -10.15 -6.84 19.03
C GLY A 102 -10.48 -6.87 17.52
N MET A 103 -9.58 -6.45 16.65
CA MET A 103 -9.81 -6.50 15.21
C MET A 103 -9.62 -7.93 14.68
N PRO A 104 -10.38 -8.37 13.65
CA PRO A 104 -10.20 -9.69 13.04
C PRO A 104 -8.83 -9.84 12.36
N ASN A 105 -8.36 -11.08 12.24
CA ASN A 105 -7.15 -11.40 11.52
C ASN A 105 -7.48 -11.62 10.04
N HIS A 106 -6.66 -11.04 9.16
CA HIS A 106 -6.74 -11.18 7.72
C HIS A 106 -5.35 -11.51 7.15
N THR A 107 -5.32 -12.04 5.93
CA THR A 107 -4.10 -12.50 5.25
C THR A 107 -3.96 -11.92 3.84
N LYS A 108 -4.64 -10.81 3.56
CA LYS A 108 -4.51 -10.10 2.28
C LYS A 108 -3.12 -9.47 2.19
N VAL A 109 -2.55 -9.40 1.00
CA VAL A 109 -1.35 -8.60 0.77
C VAL A 109 -1.71 -7.13 0.92
N CYS A 110 -1.05 -6.43 1.81
CA CYS A 110 -1.16 -4.99 2.03
C CYS A 110 0.16 -4.34 1.62
N HIS A 111 0.12 -3.31 0.80
CA HIS A 111 1.30 -2.57 0.36
C HIS A 111 1.93 -1.76 1.50
N GLY A 112 1.08 -1.09 2.27
CA GLY A 112 1.47 -0.29 3.44
C GLY A 112 1.98 1.12 3.12
N ASP A 113 2.11 1.46 1.83
CA ASP A 113 2.41 2.80 1.32
C ASP A 113 1.85 2.98 -0.10
N PHE A 114 0.62 2.50 -0.31
CA PHE A 114 -0.01 2.52 -1.61
C PHE A 114 -0.47 3.94 -1.97
N ASN A 115 0.20 4.54 -2.95
CA ASN A 115 -0.08 5.89 -3.46
C ASN A 115 0.30 5.97 -4.95
N PRO A 116 -0.20 6.98 -5.70
CA PRO A 116 0.03 7.08 -7.14
C PRO A 116 1.51 7.20 -7.56
N SER A 117 2.39 7.71 -6.69
CA SER A 117 3.83 7.81 -6.97
C SER A 117 4.53 6.44 -6.93
N ASN A 118 3.89 5.42 -6.32
CA ASN A 118 4.40 4.06 -6.24
C ASN A 118 3.82 3.13 -7.32
N ILE A 119 3.27 3.70 -8.39
CA ILE A 119 2.78 2.97 -9.57
C ILE A 119 3.41 3.59 -10.80
N ILE A 120 4.14 2.80 -11.60
CA ILE A 120 4.68 3.21 -12.89
C ILE A 120 3.79 2.59 -13.97
N ILE A 121 3.38 3.42 -14.92
CA ILE A 121 2.69 2.99 -16.14
C ILE A 121 3.72 3.00 -17.26
N ASP A 122 4.00 1.82 -17.82
CA ASP A 122 4.95 1.70 -18.93
C ASP A 122 4.36 2.20 -20.27
N GLU A 123 5.17 2.23 -21.32
CA GLU A 123 4.74 2.68 -22.65
C GLU A 123 3.60 1.84 -23.25
N SER A 124 3.43 0.59 -22.80
CA SER A 124 2.30 -0.26 -23.20
C SER A 124 1.02 0.00 -22.41
N GLY A 125 1.05 0.85 -21.40
CA GLY A 125 -0.04 1.11 -20.48
C GLY A 125 -0.12 0.09 -19.33
N THR A 126 0.90 -0.75 -19.16
CA THR A 126 0.91 -1.77 -18.10
C THR A 126 1.36 -1.14 -16.77
N PRO A 127 0.56 -1.29 -15.68
CA PRO A 127 0.94 -0.79 -14.37
C PRO A 127 1.92 -1.72 -13.66
N TYR A 128 2.96 -1.15 -13.07
CA TYR A 128 3.92 -1.80 -12.17
C TYR A 128 3.90 -1.12 -10.81
N VAL A 129 3.80 -1.90 -9.76
CA VAL A 129 3.81 -1.40 -8.37
C VAL A 129 5.21 -1.52 -7.80
N ILE A 130 5.71 -0.41 -7.26
CA ILE A 130 7.07 -0.29 -6.71
C ILE A 130 7.03 0.00 -5.20
N ASP A 131 8.19 -0.03 -4.55
CA ASP A 131 8.41 0.25 -3.12
C ASP A 131 7.58 -0.63 -2.15
N TRP A 132 7.84 -1.90 -2.16
CA TRP A 132 7.25 -2.91 -1.27
C TRP A 132 7.89 -2.96 0.13
N SER A 133 8.66 -1.94 0.52
CA SER A 133 9.37 -1.89 1.81
C SER A 133 8.45 -2.05 3.02
N HIS A 134 7.22 -1.56 2.90
CA HIS A 134 6.20 -1.58 3.96
C HIS A 134 5.22 -2.75 3.87
N ALA A 135 5.37 -3.64 2.88
CA ALA A 135 4.43 -4.73 2.65
C ALA A 135 4.25 -5.65 3.86
N THR A 136 3.01 -6.06 4.07
CA THR A 136 2.59 -6.96 5.15
C THR A 136 1.44 -7.85 4.66
N GLN A 137 1.10 -8.87 5.43
CA GLN A 137 -0.18 -9.57 5.28
C GLN A 137 -1.16 -9.10 6.38
N GLY A 138 -2.37 -8.73 6.00
CA GLY A 138 -3.32 -8.18 6.97
C GLY A 138 -4.67 -7.78 6.42
N ASN A 139 -5.26 -6.78 7.06
CA ASN A 139 -6.57 -6.24 6.69
C ASN A 139 -6.46 -5.19 5.58
N GLY A 140 -7.13 -5.42 4.46
CA GLY A 140 -7.19 -4.46 3.35
C GLY A 140 -7.78 -3.11 3.74
N SER A 141 -8.70 -3.05 4.70
CA SER A 141 -9.24 -1.78 5.20
C SER A 141 -8.17 -0.91 5.85
N ALA A 142 -7.20 -1.51 6.55
CA ALA A 142 -6.09 -0.75 7.13
C ALA A 142 -5.12 -0.21 6.06
N ASP A 143 -4.92 -0.96 4.96
CA ASP A 143 -4.15 -0.48 3.82
C ASP A 143 -4.85 0.70 3.12
N ALA A 144 -6.18 0.59 2.92
CA ALA A 144 -6.99 1.67 2.38
C ALA A 144 -7.03 2.91 3.29
N ALA A 145 -7.15 2.73 4.60
CA ALA A 145 -7.09 3.83 5.57
C ALA A 145 -5.75 4.58 5.49
N ARG A 146 -4.66 3.87 5.30
CA ARG A 146 -3.34 4.48 5.08
C ARG A 146 -3.30 5.32 3.82
N THR A 147 -3.80 4.80 2.70
CA THR A 147 -3.90 5.53 1.42
C THR A 147 -4.76 6.78 1.56
N TYR A 148 -5.94 6.66 2.17
CA TYR A 148 -6.83 7.79 2.45
C TYR A 148 -6.13 8.87 3.28
N LEU A 149 -5.42 8.46 4.34
CA LEU A 149 -4.66 9.39 5.18
C LEU A 149 -3.55 10.10 4.38
N LEU A 150 -2.86 9.41 3.49
CA LEU A 150 -1.82 10.01 2.64
C LEU A 150 -2.38 11.11 1.74
N PHE A 151 -3.52 10.87 1.08
CA PHE A 151 -4.19 11.92 0.30
C PHE A 151 -4.54 13.14 1.16
N ARG A 152 -5.08 12.92 2.37
CA ARG A 152 -5.43 14.02 3.27
C ARG A 152 -4.21 14.80 3.78
N LEU A 153 -3.12 14.13 4.10
CA LEU A 153 -1.87 14.78 4.52
C LEU A 153 -1.24 15.61 3.39
N ASN A 154 -1.54 15.26 2.13
CA ASN A 154 -1.12 16.01 0.95
C ASN A 154 -2.14 17.08 0.52
N HIS A 155 -3.10 17.43 1.38
CA HIS A 155 -4.15 18.44 1.11
C HIS A 155 -4.99 18.11 -0.13
N GLN A 156 -5.27 16.82 -0.35
CA GLN A 156 -6.08 16.30 -1.47
C GLN A 156 -7.39 15.70 -0.93
N GLU A 157 -8.15 16.51 -0.15
CA GLU A 157 -9.35 16.03 0.56
C GLU A 157 -10.43 15.50 -0.38
N GLU A 158 -10.66 16.19 -1.51
CA GLU A 158 -11.66 15.76 -2.50
C GLU A 158 -11.27 14.43 -3.14
N LEU A 159 -10.00 14.27 -3.52
CA LEU A 159 -9.47 13.03 -4.07
C LEU A 159 -9.53 11.89 -3.05
N ALA A 160 -9.26 12.18 -1.77
CA ALA A 160 -9.39 11.21 -0.68
C ALA A 160 -10.83 10.68 -0.56
N GLU A 161 -11.84 11.55 -0.63
CA GLU A 161 -13.24 11.14 -0.55
C GLU A 161 -13.69 10.34 -1.79
N LYS A 162 -13.27 10.75 -2.98
CA LYS A 162 -13.50 10.01 -4.23
C LYS A 162 -12.88 8.61 -4.15
N TYR A 163 -11.63 8.54 -3.72
CA TYR A 163 -10.91 7.27 -3.49
C TYR A 163 -11.66 6.36 -2.52
N MET A 164 -12.03 6.88 -1.33
CA MET A 164 -12.71 6.11 -0.30
C MET A 164 -14.03 5.53 -0.81
N LYS A 165 -14.83 6.36 -1.47
CA LYS A 165 -16.11 5.93 -2.07
C LYS A 165 -15.90 4.80 -3.09
N LEU A 166 -14.92 4.97 -3.98
CA LEU A 166 -14.60 4.00 -5.03
C LEU A 166 -14.08 2.69 -4.46
N TYR A 167 -13.16 2.76 -3.49
CA TYR A 167 -12.63 1.60 -2.78
C TYR A 167 -13.75 0.80 -2.10
N CYS A 168 -14.60 1.46 -1.33
CA CYS A 168 -15.72 0.82 -0.64
C CYS A 168 -16.68 0.13 -1.62
N THR A 169 -16.98 0.78 -2.75
CA THR A 169 -17.84 0.23 -3.80
C THR A 169 -17.20 -1.01 -4.46
N LYS A 170 -15.93 -0.93 -4.85
CA LYS A 170 -15.24 -2.04 -5.57
C LYS A 170 -14.92 -3.24 -4.67
N THR A 171 -14.78 -3.04 -3.37
CA THR A 171 -14.44 -4.11 -2.41
C THR A 171 -15.63 -4.62 -1.61
N ASP A 172 -16.82 -4.05 -1.81
CA ASP A 172 -18.01 -4.28 -0.97
C ASP A 172 -17.70 -4.13 0.54
N THR A 173 -16.89 -3.11 0.86
CA THR A 173 -16.45 -2.84 2.23
C THR A 173 -17.16 -1.59 2.75
N ALA A 174 -17.90 -1.71 3.85
CA ALA A 174 -18.51 -0.53 4.45
C ALA A 174 -17.44 0.41 5.01
N ARG A 175 -17.58 1.72 4.76
CA ARG A 175 -16.64 2.77 5.16
C ARG A 175 -16.23 2.68 6.64
N GLN A 176 -17.18 2.36 7.53
CA GLN A 176 -16.90 2.20 8.97
C GLN A 176 -15.79 1.19 9.31
N TYR A 177 -15.50 0.23 8.42
CA TYR A 177 -14.39 -0.72 8.61
C TYR A 177 -13.05 -0.14 8.20
N VAL A 178 -13.04 0.88 7.36
CA VAL A 178 -11.83 1.63 6.98
C VAL A 178 -11.54 2.72 8.02
N ASP A 179 -12.57 3.41 8.51
CA ASP A 179 -12.47 4.49 9.52
C ASP A 179 -12.10 3.98 10.92
N ARG A 180 -12.24 2.69 11.20
CA ARG A 180 -12.02 2.06 12.51
C ARG A 180 -10.54 1.98 12.91
#